data_34f12cd09d57c055471527c441272971
#
_entry.id   34f12cd09d57c055471527c441272971
#
_cell.length_a   1.000
_cell.length_b   1.000
_cell.length_c   1.000
_cell.angle_alpha   90.00
_cell.angle_beta   90.00
_cell.angle_gamma   90.00
#
_symmetry.space_group_name_H-M   'P 1'
#
loop_
_entity.id
_entity.type
_entity.pdbx_description
1 polymer ?
#
loop_
_entity_poly.entity_id
_entity_poly.type
_entity_poly.pdbx_seq_one_letter_code
_entity_poly.pdbx_strand_id
1 'polypeptide(L)'
;MAKRVVVISSSPRKGGNSDIMCDEFVKGAVDGGNTATKYFLEDIEFESCKACYACKTPQRECFQDDKISLILDDMMEADVIVYATPIYYYSMCGTLKKFFDRCYPIFNHLEDKDYYIITAAGSSNGNALTGIRDFIGFSKNPTEKAVFSAIGDVKNQKDLLEEVYDAAKNC
;
A
#
# COMPACT_ATOMS: atom_id res chain seq x y z
N MET A 1 -15.02 -1.08 16.85
CA MET A 1 -13.75 -1.64 17.39
C MET A 1 -12.62 -0.91 16.69
N ALA A 2 -11.49 -0.66 17.37
CA ALA A 2 -10.33 -0.07 16.73
C ALA A 2 -9.80 -1.01 15.62
N LYS A 3 -9.55 -0.46 14.44
CA LYS A 3 -8.98 -1.21 13.31
C LYS A 3 -7.46 -1.15 13.29
N ARG A 4 -6.85 -2.13 12.68
CA ARG A 4 -5.42 -2.18 12.38
C ARG A 4 -5.20 -1.76 10.93
N VAL A 5 -4.45 -0.68 10.73
CA VAL A 5 -4.19 -0.06 9.44
C VAL A 5 -2.73 -0.27 9.06
N VAL A 6 -2.48 -0.81 7.87
CA VAL A 6 -1.15 -0.95 7.29
C VAL A 6 -1.03 -0.07 6.05
N VAL A 7 -0.06 0.84 6.04
CA VAL A 7 0.20 1.77 4.93
C VAL A 7 1.52 1.42 4.26
N ILE A 8 1.49 1.05 2.99
CA ILE A 8 2.66 0.71 2.18
C ILE A 8 3.01 1.91 1.30
N SER A 9 4.04 2.67 1.69
CA SER A 9 4.57 3.80 0.92
C SER A 9 5.72 3.33 0.02
N SER A 10 5.54 3.39 -1.29
CA SER A 10 6.57 3.05 -2.28
C SER A 10 7.22 4.27 -2.93
N SER A 11 7.05 5.46 -2.33
CA SER A 11 7.75 6.67 -2.76
C SER A 11 9.27 6.48 -2.68
N PRO A 12 10.05 6.87 -3.70
CA PRO A 12 11.51 6.87 -3.58
C PRO A 12 12.04 8.06 -2.76
N ARG A 13 11.16 8.94 -2.29
CA ARG A 13 11.52 10.16 -1.55
C ARG A 13 10.65 10.30 -0.32
N LYS A 14 11.28 10.40 0.85
CA LYS A 14 10.60 10.86 2.07
C LYS A 14 10.06 12.27 1.86
N GLY A 15 8.82 12.52 2.26
CA GLY A 15 8.14 13.79 2.01
C GLY A 15 7.83 14.04 0.52
N GLY A 16 7.85 13.02 -0.34
CA GLY A 16 7.29 13.08 -1.68
C GLY A 16 5.75 13.08 -1.64
N ASN A 17 5.10 13.45 -2.75
CA ASN A 17 3.64 13.66 -2.76
C ASN A 17 2.84 12.45 -2.24
N SER A 18 3.12 11.23 -2.71
CA SER A 18 2.43 10.03 -2.21
C SER A 18 2.78 9.72 -0.76
N ASP A 19 4.00 10.03 -0.31
CA ASP A 19 4.44 9.81 1.06
C ASP A 19 3.78 10.80 2.04
N ILE A 20 3.61 12.06 1.65
CA ILE A 20 2.85 13.07 2.41
C ILE A 20 1.40 12.62 2.61
N MET A 21 0.75 12.11 1.58
CA MET A 21 -0.62 11.58 1.70
C MET A 21 -0.67 10.35 2.62
N CYS A 22 0.37 9.51 2.62
CA CYS A 22 0.47 8.42 3.59
C CYS A 22 0.55 8.93 5.03
N ASP A 23 1.32 10.00 5.28
CA ASP A 23 1.44 10.59 6.61
C ASP A 23 0.10 11.17 7.09
N GLU A 24 -0.65 11.86 6.21
CA GLU A 24 -2.00 12.33 6.52
C GLU A 24 -2.98 11.18 6.77
N PHE A 25 -2.88 10.09 6.01
CA PHE A 25 -3.71 8.90 6.26
C PHE A 25 -3.40 8.27 7.63
N VAL A 26 -2.14 8.09 7.97
CA VAL A 26 -1.72 7.57 9.29
C VAL A 26 -2.25 8.46 10.42
N LYS A 27 -2.10 9.77 10.28
CA LYS A 27 -2.58 10.74 11.26
C LYS A 27 -4.10 10.65 11.44
N GLY A 28 -4.87 10.65 10.34
CA GLY A 28 -6.32 10.50 10.39
C GLY A 28 -6.75 9.19 11.07
N ALA A 29 -6.13 8.06 10.71
CA ALA A 29 -6.43 6.76 11.29
C ALA A 29 -6.19 6.74 12.81
N VAL A 30 -5.08 7.30 13.29
CA VAL A 30 -4.74 7.40 14.71
C VAL A 30 -5.74 8.32 15.44
N ASP A 31 -6.05 9.48 14.88
CA ASP A 31 -7.03 10.42 15.44
C ASP A 31 -8.46 9.83 15.45
N GLY A 32 -8.73 8.85 14.57
CA GLY A 32 -9.96 8.05 14.55
C GLY A 32 -9.99 6.92 15.59
N GLY A 33 -8.91 6.73 16.37
CA GLY A 33 -8.80 5.69 17.40
C GLY A 33 -8.31 4.33 16.88
N ASN A 34 -7.79 4.28 15.65
CA ASN A 34 -7.21 3.09 15.05
C ASN A 34 -5.70 2.98 15.35
N THR A 35 -5.13 1.79 15.16
CA THR A 35 -3.66 1.63 15.12
C THR A 35 -3.19 1.69 13.67
N ALA A 36 -2.11 2.42 13.39
CA ALA A 36 -1.59 2.56 12.04
C ALA A 36 -0.08 2.37 11.99
N THR A 37 0.37 1.49 11.10
CA THR A 37 1.79 1.25 10.81
C THR A 37 2.09 1.63 9.36
N LYS A 38 3.05 2.55 9.16
CA LYS A 38 3.54 2.90 7.82
C LYS A 38 4.87 2.23 7.53
N TYR A 39 4.92 1.49 6.43
CA TYR A 39 6.13 0.94 5.85
C TYR A 39 6.59 1.80 4.67
N PHE A 40 7.72 2.46 4.83
CA PHE A 40 8.37 3.18 3.74
C PHE A 40 9.36 2.22 3.07
N LEU A 41 8.99 1.70 1.90
CA LEU A 41 9.69 0.57 1.27
C LEU A 41 11.16 0.87 0.91
N GLU A 42 11.54 2.12 0.71
CA GLU A 42 12.93 2.50 0.44
C GLU A 42 13.85 2.37 1.67
N ASP A 43 13.29 2.33 2.89
CA ASP A 43 14.05 2.05 4.12
C ASP A 43 14.23 0.54 4.36
N ILE A 44 13.65 -0.29 3.49
CA ILE A 44 13.59 -1.74 3.65
C ILE A 44 14.41 -2.39 2.54
N GLU A 45 15.53 -2.98 2.93
CA GLU A 45 16.33 -3.74 2.00
C GLU A 45 15.66 -5.09 1.72
N PHE A 46 15.31 -5.33 0.46
CA PHE A 46 14.73 -6.59 0.01
C PHE A 46 15.01 -6.84 -1.47
N GLU A 47 15.04 -8.10 -1.86
CA GLU A 47 15.29 -8.52 -3.22
C GLU A 47 14.00 -8.80 -4.00
N SER A 48 14.08 -8.76 -5.32
CA SER A 48 12.99 -9.15 -6.20
C SER A 48 12.64 -10.64 -6.02
N CYS A 49 11.42 -11.03 -6.36
CA CYS A 49 11.02 -12.42 -6.38
C CYS A 49 11.91 -13.21 -7.36
N LYS A 50 12.50 -14.32 -6.89
CA LYS A 50 13.39 -15.19 -7.67
C LYS A 50 12.63 -16.32 -8.39
N ALA A 51 11.31 -16.33 -8.33
CA ALA A 51 10.45 -17.37 -8.90
C ALA A 51 10.88 -18.81 -8.50
N CYS A 52 11.40 -18.98 -7.29
CA CYS A 52 11.86 -20.28 -6.79
C CYS A 52 10.76 -21.24 -6.37
N TYR A 53 9.51 -20.75 -6.31
CA TYR A 53 8.30 -21.51 -5.92
C TYR A 53 8.29 -22.08 -4.49
N ALA A 54 9.23 -21.74 -3.61
CA ALA A 54 9.22 -22.19 -2.22
C ALA A 54 7.90 -21.83 -1.51
N CYS A 55 7.33 -20.66 -1.78
CA CYS A 55 6.04 -20.23 -1.24
C CYS A 55 4.82 -20.98 -1.81
N LYS A 56 4.98 -21.89 -2.76
CA LYS A 56 3.91 -22.80 -3.22
C LYS A 56 3.82 -24.09 -2.39
N THR A 57 4.70 -24.27 -1.42
CA THR A 57 4.63 -25.39 -0.47
C THR A 57 3.51 -25.16 0.56
N PRO A 58 3.11 -26.17 1.34
CA PRO A 58 2.10 -26.02 2.37
C PRO A 58 2.45 -24.94 3.41
N GLN A 59 3.73 -24.68 3.67
CA GLN A 59 4.21 -23.66 4.60
C GLN A 59 3.99 -22.25 4.09
N ARG A 60 3.94 -22.07 2.75
CA ARG A 60 3.73 -20.78 2.08
C ARG A 60 4.71 -19.67 2.50
N GLU A 61 5.90 -20.04 2.88
CA GLU A 61 6.93 -19.09 3.31
C GLU A 61 7.84 -18.70 2.15
N CYS A 62 8.24 -17.42 2.11
CA CYS A 62 9.28 -17.00 1.21
C CYS A 62 10.63 -17.46 1.75
N PHE A 63 11.41 -18.08 0.91
CA PHE A 63 12.74 -18.56 1.30
C PHE A 63 13.76 -17.42 1.46
N GLN A 64 13.47 -16.24 0.93
CA GLN A 64 14.34 -15.07 1.07
C GLN A 64 14.20 -14.50 2.48
N ASP A 65 15.29 -14.51 3.24
CA ASP A 65 15.37 -14.00 4.60
C ASP A 65 15.62 -12.49 4.57
N ASP A 66 14.52 -11.72 4.51
CA ASP A 66 14.53 -10.27 4.56
C ASP A 66 13.29 -9.73 5.31
N LYS A 67 13.26 -8.42 5.54
CA LYS A 67 12.19 -7.79 6.35
C LYS A 67 10.80 -7.81 5.72
N ILE A 68 10.65 -8.31 4.49
CA ILE A 68 9.34 -8.39 3.84
C ILE A 68 8.40 -9.32 4.62
N SER A 69 8.88 -10.41 5.20
CA SER A 69 8.05 -11.31 6.00
C SER A 69 7.27 -10.59 7.10
N LEU A 70 7.90 -9.66 7.82
CA LEU A 70 7.25 -8.86 8.86
C LEU A 70 6.10 -8.00 8.32
N ILE A 71 6.28 -7.42 7.12
CA ILE A 71 5.23 -6.62 6.47
C ILE A 71 4.08 -7.52 6.05
N LEU A 72 4.38 -8.70 5.50
CA LEU A 72 3.36 -9.66 5.08
C LEU A 72 2.52 -10.14 6.27
N ASP A 73 3.14 -10.41 7.42
CA ASP A 73 2.46 -10.79 8.65
C ASP A 73 1.52 -9.67 9.13
N ASP A 74 2.01 -8.42 9.15
CA ASP A 74 1.19 -7.26 9.52
C ASP A 74 0.02 -7.04 8.55
N MET A 75 0.22 -7.29 7.24
CA MET A 75 -0.86 -7.20 6.24
C MET A 75 -1.92 -8.29 6.45
N MET A 76 -1.55 -9.49 6.84
CA MET A 76 -2.52 -10.55 7.15
C MET A 76 -3.39 -10.19 8.33
N GLU A 77 -2.84 -9.53 9.34
CA GLU A 77 -3.55 -9.10 10.54
C GLU A 77 -4.27 -7.76 10.41
N ALA A 78 -3.99 -6.98 9.35
CA ALA A 78 -4.63 -5.68 9.12
C ALA A 78 -6.11 -5.82 8.78
N ASP A 79 -6.91 -4.84 9.18
CA ASP A 79 -8.29 -4.64 8.71
C ASP A 79 -8.30 -3.75 7.45
N VAL A 80 -7.35 -2.81 7.39
CA VAL A 80 -7.22 -1.81 6.33
C VAL A 80 -5.82 -1.84 5.76
N ILE A 81 -5.71 -1.89 4.43
CA ILE A 81 -4.43 -1.84 3.71
C ILE A 81 -4.45 -0.66 2.73
N VAL A 82 -3.41 0.16 2.79
CA VAL A 82 -3.22 1.32 1.90
C VAL A 82 -2.01 1.08 1.02
N TYR A 83 -2.20 1.13 -0.30
CA TYR A 83 -1.10 1.09 -1.26
C TYR A 83 -0.85 2.47 -1.84
N ALA A 84 0.36 2.99 -1.66
CA ALA A 84 0.74 4.31 -2.14
C ALA A 84 1.92 4.24 -3.10
N THR A 85 1.77 4.90 -4.27
CA THR A 85 2.77 4.88 -5.34
C THR A 85 2.85 6.20 -6.11
N PRO A 86 4.05 6.68 -6.43
CA PRO A 86 4.19 7.64 -7.53
C PRO A 86 3.99 6.92 -8.87
N ILE A 87 3.49 7.67 -9.85
CA ILE A 87 3.25 7.15 -11.19
C ILE A 87 4.47 7.45 -12.07
N TYR A 88 5.10 6.40 -12.56
CA TYR A 88 6.21 6.48 -13.51
C TYR A 88 5.86 5.73 -14.79
N TYR A 89 6.01 6.40 -15.94
CA TYR A 89 5.64 5.82 -17.25
C TYR A 89 4.24 5.22 -17.26
N TYR A 90 3.26 5.99 -16.74
CA TYR A 90 1.84 5.60 -16.68
C TYR A 90 1.51 4.35 -15.86
N SER A 91 2.42 3.92 -14.98
CA SER A 91 2.25 2.74 -14.13
C SER A 91 2.69 3.01 -12.70
N MET A 92 2.41 2.06 -11.79
CA MET A 92 3.00 2.08 -10.46
C MET A 92 4.54 2.06 -10.55
N CYS A 93 5.23 2.61 -9.56
CA CYS A 93 6.69 2.56 -9.52
C CYS A 93 7.21 1.13 -9.35
N GLY A 94 8.47 0.92 -9.78
CA GLY A 94 9.11 -0.40 -9.73
C GLY A 94 9.19 -0.99 -8.32
N THR A 95 9.37 -0.15 -7.30
CA THR A 95 9.43 -0.58 -5.89
C THR A 95 8.11 -1.23 -5.45
N LEU A 96 6.94 -0.64 -5.79
CA LEU A 96 5.65 -1.24 -5.46
C LEU A 96 5.46 -2.57 -6.21
N LYS A 97 5.81 -2.62 -7.50
CA LYS A 97 5.71 -3.87 -8.27
C LYS A 97 6.62 -4.96 -7.71
N LYS A 98 7.86 -4.62 -7.35
CA LYS A 98 8.80 -5.51 -6.69
C LYS A 98 8.23 -6.07 -5.37
N PHE A 99 7.57 -5.21 -4.58
CA PHE A 99 6.89 -5.61 -3.35
C PHE A 99 5.72 -6.56 -3.64
N PHE A 100 4.85 -6.23 -4.60
CA PHE A 100 3.73 -7.09 -4.98
C PHE A 100 4.17 -8.49 -5.41
N ASP A 101 5.29 -8.61 -6.14
CA ASP A 101 5.84 -9.91 -6.53
C ASP A 101 6.28 -10.76 -5.31
N ARG A 102 6.57 -10.12 -4.19
CA ARG A 102 6.92 -10.78 -2.94
C ARG A 102 5.72 -11.13 -2.05
N CYS A 103 4.52 -10.59 -2.36
CA CYS A 103 3.28 -10.87 -1.62
C CYS A 103 2.63 -12.21 -1.99
N TYR A 104 3.16 -12.97 -2.95
CA TYR A 104 2.59 -14.25 -3.37
C TYR A 104 2.27 -15.22 -2.22
N PRO A 105 3.08 -15.33 -1.16
CA PRO A 105 2.79 -16.23 -0.04
C PRO A 105 1.44 -15.96 0.64
N ILE A 106 1.03 -14.70 0.72
CA ILE A 106 -0.14 -14.28 1.52
C ILE A 106 -1.39 -13.93 0.71
N PHE A 107 -1.32 -13.80 -0.63
CA PHE A 107 -2.43 -13.23 -1.38
C PHE A 107 -3.77 -13.97 -1.19
N ASN A 108 -3.75 -15.30 -1.00
CA ASN A 108 -4.94 -16.10 -0.68
C ASN A 108 -5.39 -16.01 0.79
N HIS A 109 -4.63 -15.32 1.64
CA HIS A 109 -4.92 -15.15 3.06
C HIS A 109 -5.40 -13.73 3.40
N LEU A 110 -5.37 -12.84 2.42
CA LEU A 110 -5.96 -11.51 2.56
C LEU A 110 -7.47 -11.64 2.33
N GLU A 111 -8.24 -11.69 3.41
CA GLU A 111 -9.68 -11.87 3.38
C GLU A 111 -10.38 -10.72 4.11
N ASP A 112 -11.49 -10.22 3.54
CA ASP A 112 -12.36 -9.18 4.11
C ASP A 112 -11.62 -7.88 4.48
N LYS A 113 -10.62 -7.49 3.67
CA LYS A 113 -9.84 -6.27 3.91
C LYS A 113 -10.45 -5.05 3.21
N ASP A 114 -10.41 -3.90 3.89
CA ASP A 114 -10.66 -2.60 3.29
C ASP A 114 -9.39 -2.07 2.63
N TYR A 115 -9.48 -1.61 1.38
CA TYR A 115 -8.34 -1.11 0.62
C TYR A 115 -8.49 0.36 0.26
N TYR A 116 -7.41 1.10 0.41
CA TYR A 116 -7.25 2.46 -0.10
C TYR A 116 -6.06 2.53 -1.05
N ILE A 117 -6.18 3.34 -2.08
CA ILE A 117 -5.11 3.54 -3.07
C ILE A 117 -4.72 5.01 -3.09
N ILE A 118 -3.43 5.30 -2.96
CA ILE A 118 -2.85 6.63 -3.04
C ILE A 118 -1.92 6.69 -4.24
N THR A 119 -2.15 7.65 -5.14
CA THR A 119 -1.28 7.87 -6.30
C THR A 119 -0.81 9.32 -6.38
N ALA A 120 0.38 9.52 -6.92
CA ALA A 120 0.90 10.85 -7.20
C ALA A 120 1.55 10.88 -8.59
N ALA A 121 1.11 11.78 -9.45
CA ALA A 121 1.54 11.87 -10.84
C ALA A 121 1.85 13.30 -11.26
N GLY A 122 2.66 13.47 -12.32
CA GLY A 122 2.86 14.76 -12.95
C GLY A 122 1.69 15.20 -13.83
N SER A 123 0.98 14.24 -14.45
CA SER A 123 -0.11 14.52 -15.39
C SER A 123 -1.31 13.57 -15.30
N SER A 124 -1.10 12.27 -15.19
CA SER A 124 -2.19 11.30 -15.10
C SER A 124 -1.75 10.02 -14.39
N ASN A 125 -2.72 9.25 -13.88
CA ASN A 125 -2.47 7.96 -13.24
C ASN A 125 -2.18 6.82 -14.24
N GLY A 126 -2.41 7.04 -15.54
CA GLY A 126 -2.21 6.01 -16.57
C GLY A 126 -2.94 4.71 -16.22
N ASN A 127 -2.23 3.59 -16.35
CA ASN A 127 -2.74 2.25 -16.03
C ASN A 127 -2.37 1.75 -14.62
N ALA A 128 -1.81 2.63 -13.77
CA ALA A 128 -1.36 2.22 -12.43
C ALA A 128 -2.49 1.65 -11.57
N LEU A 129 -3.68 2.26 -11.64
CA LEU A 129 -4.84 1.80 -10.89
C LEU A 129 -5.28 0.39 -11.31
N THR A 130 -5.22 0.07 -12.61
CA THR A 130 -5.54 -1.28 -13.10
C THR A 130 -4.62 -2.31 -12.46
N GLY A 131 -3.29 -2.11 -12.51
CA GLY A 131 -2.35 -3.07 -11.94
C GLY A 131 -2.44 -3.23 -10.42
N ILE A 132 -2.80 -2.16 -9.68
CA ILE A 132 -3.04 -2.26 -8.24
C ILE A 132 -4.35 -3.01 -7.96
N ARG A 133 -5.42 -2.71 -8.70
CA ARG A 133 -6.72 -3.39 -8.56
C ARG A 133 -6.64 -4.87 -8.93
N ASP A 134 -5.87 -5.22 -9.97
CA ASP A 134 -5.61 -6.62 -10.32
C ASP A 134 -4.93 -7.35 -9.15
N PHE A 135 -3.97 -6.69 -8.46
CA PHE A 135 -3.34 -7.26 -7.27
C PHE A 135 -4.34 -7.41 -6.10
N ILE A 136 -5.13 -6.37 -5.81
CA ILE A 136 -6.18 -6.40 -4.78
C ILE A 136 -7.20 -7.52 -5.09
N GLY A 137 -7.53 -7.72 -6.35
CA GLY A 137 -8.49 -8.73 -6.82
C GLY A 137 -8.09 -10.18 -6.53
N PHE A 138 -6.84 -10.44 -6.16
CA PHE A 138 -6.42 -11.75 -5.65
C PHE A 138 -6.81 -11.99 -4.18
N SER A 139 -7.19 -10.94 -3.45
CA SER A 139 -7.71 -11.07 -2.08
C SER A 139 -9.14 -11.63 -2.12
N LYS A 140 -9.55 -12.27 -1.03
CA LYS A 140 -10.92 -12.77 -0.89
C LYS A 140 -11.81 -11.67 -0.31
N ASN A 141 -12.91 -11.36 -0.98
CA ASN A 141 -13.88 -10.31 -0.60
C ASN A 141 -13.23 -8.92 -0.35
N PRO A 142 -12.38 -8.40 -1.25
CA PRO A 142 -11.75 -7.10 -1.04
C PRO A 142 -12.78 -5.97 -1.20
N THR A 143 -12.66 -4.93 -0.39
CA THR A 143 -13.46 -3.71 -0.52
C THR A 143 -12.56 -2.52 -0.84
N GLU A 144 -12.59 -2.00 -2.08
CA GLU A 144 -11.95 -0.72 -2.39
C GLU A 144 -12.81 0.42 -1.83
N LYS A 145 -12.28 1.17 -0.87
CA LYS A 145 -12.99 2.26 -0.17
C LYS A 145 -12.83 3.59 -0.88
N ALA A 146 -11.60 3.95 -1.25
CA ALA A 146 -11.32 5.19 -1.97
C ALA A 146 -9.98 5.14 -2.72
N VAL A 147 -9.86 6.04 -3.71
CA VAL A 147 -8.62 6.30 -4.45
C VAL A 147 -8.31 7.79 -4.36
N PHE A 148 -7.16 8.14 -3.81
CA PHE A 148 -6.65 9.51 -3.72
C PHE A 148 -5.55 9.73 -4.73
N SER A 149 -5.69 10.76 -5.56
CA SER A 149 -4.80 10.99 -6.71
C SER A 149 -4.32 12.44 -6.74
N ALA A 150 -3.07 12.67 -6.38
CA ALA A 150 -2.44 13.98 -6.53
C ALA A 150 -1.86 14.15 -7.94
N ILE A 151 -2.21 15.24 -8.62
CA ILE A 151 -1.57 15.68 -9.87
C ILE A 151 -0.79 16.95 -9.57
N GLY A 152 0.54 16.91 -9.79
CA GLY A 152 1.44 17.99 -9.41
C GLY A 152 1.79 17.96 -7.90
N ASP A 153 2.06 19.13 -7.30
CA ASP A 153 2.49 19.23 -5.90
C ASP A 153 1.29 19.14 -4.94
N VAL A 154 1.26 18.07 -4.14
CA VAL A 154 0.19 17.81 -3.17
C VAL A 154 0.13 18.84 -2.05
N LYS A 155 1.24 19.52 -1.73
CA LYS A 155 1.27 20.58 -0.71
C LYS A 155 0.35 21.75 -1.03
N ASN A 156 0.01 21.92 -2.31
CA ASN A 156 -0.93 22.93 -2.79
C ASN A 156 -2.39 22.40 -2.89
N GLN A 157 -2.63 21.13 -2.56
CA GLN A 157 -3.93 20.45 -2.67
C GLN A 157 -4.50 20.15 -1.27
N LYS A 158 -4.79 21.22 -0.51
CA LYS A 158 -5.26 21.10 0.88
C LYS A 158 -6.53 20.28 1.01
N ASP A 159 -7.47 20.47 0.08
CA ASP A 159 -8.76 19.75 0.08
C ASP A 159 -8.53 18.24 -0.09
N LEU A 160 -7.58 17.82 -0.95
CA LEU A 160 -7.21 16.42 -1.12
C LEU A 160 -6.56 15.84 0.16
N LEU A 161 -5.70 16.61 0.82
CA LEU A 161 -5.09 16.16 2.08
C LEU A 161 -6.11 16.01 3.20
N GLU A 162 -7.09 16.94 3.28
CA GLU A 162 -8.22 16.86 4.21
C GLU A 162 -9.11 15.64 3.90
N GLU A 163 -9.40 15.37 2.61
CA GLU A 163 -10.16 14.19 2.18
C GLU A 163 -9.44 12.89 2.60
N VAL A 164 -8.12 12.80 2.42
CA VAL A 164 -7.30 11.65 2.84
C VAL A 164 -7.38 11.45 4.36
N TYR A 165 -7.22 12.54 5.12
CA TYR A 165 -7.29 12.52 6.57
C TYR A 165 -8.66 12.07 7.07
N ASP A 166 -9.74 12.66 6.53
CA ASP A 166 -11.11 12.37 6.96
C ASP A 166 -11.52 10.93 6.61
N ALA A 167 -11.14 10.43 5.44
CA ALA A 167 -11.37 9.04 5.06
C ALA A 167 -10.67 8.07 6.01
N ALA A 168 -9.42 8.38 6.39
CA ALA A 168 -8.66 7.56 7.33
C ALA A 168 -9.23 7.60 8.75
N LYS A 169 -9.71 8.77 9.19
CA LYS A 169 -10.33 8.95 10.51
C LYS A 169 -11.62 8.16 10.67
N ASN A 170 -12.32 7.93 9.56
CA ASN A 170 -13.59 7.21 9.51
C ASN A 170 -13.46 5.78 8.96
N CYS A 171 -12.27 5.27 8.76
CA CYS A 171 -12.02 3.94 8.21
C CYS A 171 -12.38 2.78 9.17
#